data_55209c9e40f02b60060061384df50d57
#
_entry.id   55209c9e40f02b60060061384df50d57
#
_cell.length_a   1.000
_cell.length_b   1.000
_cell.length_c   1.000
_cell.angle_alpha   90.00
_cell.angle_beta   90.00
_cell.angle_gamma   90.00
#
_symmetry.space_group_name_H-M   'P 1'
#
loop_
_entity.id
_entity.type
_entity.pdbx_description
1 polymer ?
#
loop_
_entity_poly.entity_id
_entity_poly.type
_entity_poly.pdbx_seq_one_letter_code
_entity_poly.pdbx_strand_id
1 'polypeptide(L)'
;MKPVLQWLAVLFLSSGLVMPLSADTLEEVQARGTLRCGVNGLVPGLSLRTEGGQWSGLDVDFCRAVAAATLGASDKLELVPLTNAERLAALAEGRVDLISRNTTWTFARDVAEGISFAGVIYYDGQGFMVPRKTDFLSALELSGQAVCAMAGTTTAENTKRYFTRHRMELDLRTFDDFDAARAAYLDGRCGVLTSDQSQLHALRSTLERPREHRILPEVVSKEPLGPAVRDGDDRWFDIVRWTLFALINAEEMGVNSSNVDRARELAEHEGTRLLLDADGKMAQVLGLHPRWVARA
;
A
#
# COMPACT_ATOMS: atom_id res chain seq x y z
N MET A 1 12.85 56.23 63.18
CA MET A 1 12.94 56.12 61.75
C MET A 1 12.89 54.62 61.40
N LYS A 2 11.78 54.16 60.86
CA LYS A 2 11.59 52.73 60.41
C LYS A 2 11.68 52.67 58.88
N PRO A 3 12.44 51.77 58.26
CA PRO A 3 12.41 51.63 56.80
C PRO A 3 11.19 50.81 56.35
N VAL A 4 10.49 51.34 55.35
CA VAL A 4 9.38 50.68 54.66
C VAL A 4 9.96 49.73 53.62
N LEU A 5 9.71 48.44 53.79
CA LEU A 5 10.13 47.41 52.85
C LEU A 5 9.06 47.28 51.76
N GLN A 6 9.35 47.74 50.55
CA GLN A 6 8.49 47.56 49.34
C GLN A 6 8.66 46.17 48.79
N TRP A 7 7.59 45.37 48.82
CA TRP A 7 7.50 44.11 48.11
C TRP A 7 7.13 44.35 46.64
N LEU A 8 8.07 44.13 45.74
CA LEU A 8 7.80 44.03 44.30
C LEU A 8 7.26 42.62 43.99
N ALA A 9 5.95 42.53 43.71
CA ALA A 9 5.34 41.35 43.19
C ALA A 9 5.67 41.20 41.70
N VAL A 10 6.56 40.28 41.37
CA VAL A 10 6.85 39.91 39.98
C VAL A 10 5.74 38.94 39.49
N LEU A 11 4.82 39.46 38.67
CA LEU A 11 3.85 38.62 37.95
C LEU A 11 4.59 37.86 36.83
N PHE A 12 4.82 36.57 37.03
CA PHE A 12 5.19 35.68 35.96
C PHE A 12 3.95 35.41 35.07
N LEU A 13 3.84 36.11 33.93
CA LEU A 13 2.95 35.68 32.84
C LEU A 13 3.56 34.43 32.22
N SER A 14 3.08 33.26 32.63
CA SER A 14 3.31 32.03 31.90
C SER A 14 2.51 32.06 30.60
N SER A 15 3.14 32.53 29.53
CA SER A 15 2.64 32.32 28.16
C SER A 15 2.69 30.80 27.87
N GLY A 16 1.60 30.13 28.15
CA GLY A 16 1.41 28.75 27.67
C GLY A 16 1.53 28.78 26.14
N LEU A 17 2.60 28.23 25.58
CA LEU A 17 2.65 27.88 24.19
C LEU A 17 1.53 26.81 23.97
N VAL A 18 0.39 27.28 23.49
CA VAL A 18 -0.61 26.38 22.89
C VAL A 18 0.04 25.90 21.59
N MET A 19 0.72 24.74 21.63
CA MET A 19 1.07 24.05 20.40
C MET A 19 -0.24 23.83 19.64
N PRO A 20 -0.32 24.22 18.37
CA PRO A 20 -1.49 23.87 17.57
C PRO A 20 -1.60 22.35 17.60
N LEU A 21 -2.71 21.81 18.11
CA LEU A 21 -3.07 20.43 17.93
C LEU A 21 -3.16 20.24 16.42
N SER A 22 -2.20 19.55 15.81
CA SER A 22 -2.30 19.22 14.39
C SER A 22 -3.60 18.44 14.22
N ALA A 23 -4.46 18.90 13.31
CA ALA A 23 -5.67 18.14 12.96
C ALA A 23 -5.23 16.72 12.56
N ASP A 24 -5.94 15.70 13.04
CA ASP A 24 -5.65 14.34 12.61
C ASP A 24 -6.03 14.14 11.14
N THR A 25 -5.51 13.10 10.52
CA THR A 25 -5.70 12.86 9.07
C THR A 25 -7.19 12.74 8.71
N LEU A 26 -8.02 12.16 9.59
CA LEU A 26 -9.47 12.06 9.33
C LEU A 26 -10.12 13.45 9.23
N GLU A 27 -9.79 14.36 10.15
CA GLU A 27 -10.34 15.72 10.13
C GLU A 27 -9.90 16.49 8.88
N GLU A 28 -8.63 16.34 8.45
CA GLU A 28 -8.12 16.92 7.21
C GLU A 28 -8.86 16.37 5.98
N VAL A 29 -9.05 15.04 5.91
CA VAL A 29 -9.76 14.35 4.83
C VAL A 29 -11.22 14.79 4.78
N GLN A 30 -11.90 14.87 5.93
CA GLN A 30 -13.30 15.30 6.01
C GLN A 30 -13.46 16.78 5.65
N ALA A 31 -12.58 17.66 6.12
CA ALA A 31 -12.59 19.09 5.80
C ALA A 31 -12.35 19.33 4.30
N ARG A 32 -11.44 18.58 3.69
CA ARG A 32 -11.14 18.63 2.25
C ARG A 32 -12.24 17.99 1.40
N GLY A 33 -12.99 17.03 1.94
CA GLY A 33 -14.02 16.28 1.24
C GLY A 33 -13.49 15.28 0.20
N THR A 34 -12.20 14.98 0.21
CA THR A 34 -11.52 14.09 -0.74
C THR A 34 -10.38 13.36 -0.05
N LEU A 35 -10.31 12.03 -0.25
CA LEU A 35 -9.20 11.19 0.16
C LEU A 35 -8.10 11.19 -0.91
N ARG A 36 -6.84 11.42 -0.54
CA ARG A 36 -5.69 11.30 -1.43
C ARG A 36 -4.99 9.97 -1.19
N CYS A 37 -5.03 9.08 -2.17
CA CYS A 37 -4.43 7.75 -2.07
C CYS A 37 -3.29 7.59 -3.08
N GLY A 38 -2.08 7.28 -2.59
CA GLY A 38 -0.93 6.99 -3.41
C GLY A 38 -1.01 5.58 -4.02
N VAL A 39 -0.91 5.48 -5.34
CA VAL A 39 -1.03 4.23 -6.11
C VAL A 39 0.10 4.08 -7.13
N ASN A 40 0.23 2.90 -7.76
CA ASN A 40 1.23 2.67 -8.81
C ASN A 40 0.76 3.21 -10.17
N GLY A 41 -0.37 2.73 -10.66
CA GLY A 41 -0.94 3.13 -11.93
C GLY A 41 -0.52 2.29 -13.14
N LEU A 42 0.44 1.38 -13.01
CA LEU A 42 1.03 0.61 -14.11
C LEU A 42 0.90 -0.92 -13.95
N VAL A 43 0.28 -1.41 -12.87
CA VAL A 43 0.24 -2.85 -12.56
C VAL A 43 -1.18 -3.39 -12.71
N PRO A 44 -1.48 -4.11 -13.80
CA PRO A 44 -2.76 -4.79 -13.99
C PRO A 44 -3.10 -5.69 -12.79
N GLY A 45 -4.35 -5.63 -12.35
CA GLY A 45 -4.85 -6.38 -11.19
C GLY A 45 -4.60 -5.72 -9.84
N LEU A 46 -3.55 -4.91 -9.66
CA LEU A 46 -3.27 -4.15 -8.43
C LEU A 46 -3.66 -2.69 -8.55
N SER A 47 -2.98 -1.91 -9.40
CA SER A 47 -3.43 -0.57 -9.76
C SER A 47 -3.04 -0.26 -11.21
N LEU A 48 -4.04 -0.09 -12.05
CA LEU A 48 -3.87 0.23 -13.46
C LEU A 48 -4.68 1.46 -13.83
N ARG A 49 -4.02 2.41 -14.47
CA ARG A 49 -4.67 3.53 -15.15
C ARG A 49 -4.68 3.27 -16.65
N THR A 50 -5.85 3.20 -17.25
CA THR A 50 -5.99 3.04 -18.71
C THR A 50 -5.67 4.35 -19.44
N GLU A 51 -5.44 4.30 -20.76
CA GLU A 51 -5.27 5.49 -21.61
C GLU A 51 -6.48 6.42 -21.53
N GLY A 52 -7.68 5.88 -21.34
CA GLY A 52 -8.93 6.64 -21.11
C GLY A 52 -9.05 7.23 -19.69
N GLY A 53 -8.03 7.09 -18.84
CA GLY A 53 -8.00 7.65 -17.49
C GLY A 53 -8.76 6.85 -16.44
N GLN A 54 -9.32 5.69 -16.79
CA GLN A 54 -10.02 4.82 -15.84
C GLN A 54 -9.04 4.05 -14.96
N TRP A 55 -9.38 3.91 -13.68
CA TRP A 55 -8.59 3.21 -12.69
C TRP A 55 -9.23 1.90 -12.26
N SER A 56 -8.43 0.86 -12.10
CA SER A 56 -8.87 -0.46 -11.65
C SER A 56 -7.79 -1.20 -10.86
N GLY A 57 -8.21 -2.18 -10.06
CA GLY A 57 -7.35 -3.11 -9.35
C GLY A 57 -7.49 -3.03 -7.83
N LEU A 58 -6.94 -4.05 -7.15
CA LEU A 58 -7.09 -4.28 -5.71
C LEU A 58 -6.67 -3.07 -4.86
N ASP A 59 -5.53 -2.45 -5.17
CA ASP A 59 -5.04 -1.25 -4.47
C ASP A 59 -6.01 -0.06 -4.64
N VAL A 60 -6.55 0.11 -5.85
CA VAL A 60 -7.52 1.18 -6.16
C VAL A 60 -8.83 0.95 -5.44
N ASP A 61 -9.32 -0.29 -5.42
CA ASP A 61 -10.58 -0.64 -4.78
C ASP A 61 -10.49 -0.50 -3.25
N PHE A 62 -9.32 -0.79 -2.67
CA PHE A 62 -9.06 -0.50 -1.27
C PHE A 62 -9.10 1.01 -0.97
N CYS A 63 -8.49 1.86 -1.81
CA CYS A 63 -8.60 3.32 -1.67
C CYS A 63 -10.06 3.79 -1.74
N ARG A 64 -10.87 3.21 -2.64
CA ARG A 64 -12.31 3.49 -2.76
C ARG A 64 -13.07 3.11 -1.49
N ALA A 65 -12.75 1.96 -0.90
CA ALA A 65 -13.36 1.51 0.34
C ALA A 65 -13.05 2.45 1.51
N VAL A 66 -11.80 2.91 1.65
CA VAL A 66 -11.43 3.91 2.67
C VAL A 66 -12.16 5.25 2.44
N ALA A 67 -12.27 5.71 1.19
CA ALA A 67 -13.03 6.93 0.86
C ALA A 67 -14.51 6.77 1.21
N ALA A 68 -15.11 5.63 0.90
CA ALA A 68 -16.50 5.33 1.23
C ALA A 68 -16.74 5.23 2.75
N ALA A 69 -15.81 4.63 3.49
CA ALA A 69 -15.87 4.54 4.95
C ALA A 69 -15.81 5.91 5.62
N THR A 70 -14.92 6.80 5.16
CA THR A 70 -14.63 8.09 5.81
C THR A 70 -15.49 9.25 5.31
N LEU A 71 -15.80 9.28 4.01
CA LEU A 71 -16.51 10.37 3.34
C LEU A 71 -17.90 9.98 2.80
N GLY A 72 -18.27 8.70 2.93
CA GLY A 72 -19.59 8.19 2.55
C GLY A 72 -19.78 7.90 1.06
N ALA A 73 -18.75 8.08 0.22
CA ALA A 73 -18.81 7.83 -1.21
C ALA A 73 -17.42 7.44 -1.75
N SER A 74 -17.36 6.40 -2.57
CA SER A 74 -16.14 5.82 -3.12
C SER A 74 -15.46 6.68 -4.19
N ASP A 75 -16.19 7.63 -4.77
CA ASP A 75 -15.71 8.59 -5.78
C ASP A 75 -15.11 9.87 -5.18
N LYS A 76 -15.23 10.07 -3.85
CA LYS A 76 -14.52 11.15 -3.12
C LYS A 76 -13.04 10.80 -2.93
N LEU A 77 -12.36 10.51 -4.02
CA LEU A 77 -11.03 9.93 -4.06
C LEU A 77 -10.18 10.60 -5.14
N GLU A 78 -8.99 11.03 -4.75
CA GLU A 78 -7.91 11.42 -5.64
C GLU A 78 -6.84 10.31 -5.63
N LEU A 79 -6.64 9.65 -6.77
CA LEU A 79 -5.60 8.65 -6.96
C LEU A 79 -4.34 9.34 -7.47
N VAL A 80 -3.27 9.29 -6.67
CA VAL A 80 -2.00 9.95 -6.93
C VAL A 80 -0.98 8.91 -7.37
N PRO A 81 -0.60 8.86 -8.66
CA PRO A 81 0.48 7.99 -9.12
C PRO A 81 1.80 8.39 -8.45
N LEU A 82 2.47 7.42 -7.84
CA LEU A 82 3.76 7.63 -7.18
C LEU A 82 4.80 6.65 -7.72
N THR A 83 6.03 7.11 -7.87
CA THR A 83 7.17 6.24 -8.15
C THR A 83 7.60 5.47 -6.91
N ASN A 84 8.47 4.47 -7.08
CA ASN A 84 9.02 3.74 -5.95
C ASN A 84 9.91 4.61 -5.05
N ALA A 85 10.62 5.56 -5.65
CA ALA A 85 11.53 6.44 -4.92
C ALA A 85 10.79 7.45 -4.04
N GLU A 86 9.63 7.95 -4.49
CA GLU A 86 8.93 9.05 -3.82
C GLU A 86 7.80 8.61 -2.89
N ARG A 87 7.29 7.36 -3.02
CA ARG A 87 6.05 6.91 -2.33
C ARG A 87 6.09 7.07 -0.80
N LEU A 88 7.21 6.70 -0.16
CA LEU A 88 7.33 6.75 1.30
C LEU A 88 7.47 8.20 1.77
N ALA A 89 8.29 9.00 1.08
CA ALA A 89 8.41 10.44 1.34
C ALA A 89 7.08 11.17 1.11
N ALA A 90 6.34 10.83 0.03
CA ALA A 90 5.04 11.42 -0.25
C ALA A 90 4.02 11.18 0.88
N LEU A 91 4.06 9.98 1.49
CA LEU A 91 3.22 9.65 2.63
C LEU A 91 3.69 10.39 3.89
N ALA A 92 4.97 10.33 4.22
CA ALA A 92 5.54 10.97 5.41
C ALA A 92 5.34 12.50 5.41
N GLU A 93 5.44 13.14 4.23
CA GLU A 93 5.24 14.58 4.03
C GLU A 93 3.77 15.00 3.95
N GLY A 94 2.81 14.07 3.98
CA GLY A 94 1.38 14.36 3.90
C GLY A 94 0.88 14.78 2.52
N ARG A 95 1.62 14.47 1.45
CA ARG A 95 1.15 14.66 0.06
C ARG A 95 0.00 13.72 -0.27
N VAL A 96 -0.03 12.55 0.37
CA VAL A 96 -1.13 11.58 0.33
C VAL A 96 -1.50 11.18 1.76
N ASP A 97 -2.73 10.73 1.95
CA ASP A 97 -3.28 10.36 3.26
C ASP A 97 -3.00 8.89 3.60
N LEU A 98 -2.89 8.04 2.57
CA LEU A 98 -2.42 6.67 2.64
C LEU A 98 -1.76 6.28 1.32
N ILE A 99 -0.99 5.19 1.33
CA ILE A 99 -0.56 4.50 0.13
C ILE A 99 -1.17 3.10 0.09
N SER A 100 -1.73 2.70 -1.06
CA SER A 100 -2.04 1.32 -1.45
C SER A 100 -1.41 1.13 -2.83
N ARG A 101 -0.19 0.56 -2.83
CA ARG A 101 0.69 0.66 -3.99
C ARG A 101 1.67 -0.52 -4.07
N ASN A 102 1.15 -1.74 -3.98
CA ASN A 102 1.98 -2.95 -3.99
C ASN A 102 3.30 -2.76 -3.20
N THR A 103 3.20 -2.20 -1.99
CA THR A 103 4.36 -1.91 -1.13
C THR A 103 4.58 -3.05 -0.15
N THR A 104 5.72 -3.71 -0.25
CA THR A 104 6.09 -4.79 0.67
C THR A 104 6.31 -4.24 2.08
N TRP A 105 5.63 -4.82 3.05
CA TRP A 105 5.86 -4.59 4.47
C TRP A 105 7.20 -5.20 4.88
N THR A 106 8.16 -4.38 5.18
CA THR A 106 9.47 -4.81 5.68
C THR A 106 9.78 -4.13 7.00
N PHE A 107 10.59 -4.78 7.84
CA PHE A 107 11.03 -4.23 9.11
C PHE A 107 11.63 -2.82 8.96
N ALA A 108 12.51 -2.63 7.96
CA ALA A 108 13.15 -1.33 7.74
C ALA A 108 12.14 -0.22 7.39
N ARG A 109 11.15 -0.51 6.52
CA ARG A 109 10.12 0.46 6.15
C ARG A 109 9.21 0.81 7.31
N ASP A 110 8.80 -0.19 8.07
CA ASP A 110 7.88 -0.04 9.19
C ASP A 110 8.50 0.73 10.38
N VAL A 111 9.81 0.63 10.56
CA VAL A 111 10.48 1.18 11.76
C VAL A 111 11.28 2.46 11.48
N ALA A 112 11.71 2.68 10.24
CA ALA A 112 12.66 3.74 9.92
C ALA A 112 12.14 4.84 8.98
N GLU A 113 10.98 4.63 8.35
CA GLU A 113 10.47 5.54 7.30
C GLU A 113 9.33 6.45 7.78
N GLY A 114 8.96 6.41 9.08
CA GLY A 114 7.88 7.21 9.64
C GLY A 114 6.50 6.83 9.13
N ILE A 115 6.30 5.54 8.85
CA ILE A 115 5.07 4.98 8.33
C ILE A 115 4.69 3.68 9.06
N SER A 116 3.40 3.41 9.16
CA SER A 116 2.84 2.18 9.73
C SER A 116 2.03 1.41 8.68
N PHE A 117 2.29 0.10 8.55
CA PHE A 117 1.49 -0.76 7.67
C PHE A 117 0.21 -1.20 8.36
N ALA A 118 -0.93 -0.94 7.74
CA ALA A 118 -2.25 -1.25 8.31
C ALA A 118 -2.63 -2.74 8.25
N GLY A 119 -1.93 -3.53 7.45
CA GLY A 119 -2.14 -4.97 7.29
C GLY A 119 -1.62 -5.46 5.94
N VAL A 120 -1.89 -6.72 5.63
CA VAL A 120 -1.52 -7.33 4.34
C VAL A 120 -2.77 -7.48 3.48
N ILE A 121 -2.75 -6.87 2.30
CA ILE A 121 -3.84 -6.98 1.32
C ILE A 121 -3.59 -8.10 0.30
N TYR A 122 -2.31 -8.42 0.04
CA TYR A 122 -1.91 -9.47 -0.88
C TYR A 122 -0.56 -10.08 -0.48
N TYR A 123 -0.49 -11.40 -0.41
CA TYR A 123 0.78 -12.11 -0.21
C TYR A 123 1.37 -12.47 -1.56
N ASP A 124 2.40 -11.75 -1.96
CA ASP A 124 3.15 -11.99 -3.19
C ASP A 124 4.51 -12.65 -2.90
N GLY A 125 5.26 -12.86 -3.93
CA GLY A 125 6.64 -13.33 -3.89
C GLY A 125 7.38 -12.91 -5.14
N GLN A 126 8.70 -12.79 -5.04
CA GLN A 126 9.53 -12.45 -6.18
C GLN A 126 9.81 -13.67 -7.04
N GLY A 127 9.80 -13.47 -8.37
CA GLY A 127 10.16 -14.46 -9.37
C GLY A 127 11.10 -13.94 -10.44
N PHE A 128 11.37 -14.79 -11.42
CA PHE A 128 12.19 -14.45 -12.59
C PHE A 128 11.45 -14.82 -13.87
N MET A 129 11.46 -13.92 -14.84
CA MET A 129 10.96 -14.15 -16.19
C MET A 129 12.11 -14.19 -17.18
N VAL A 130 12.10 -15.20 -18.07
CA VAL A 130 13.13 -15.45 -19.08
C VAL A 130 12.50 -15.68 -20.44
N PRO A 131 13.20 -15.42 -21.56
CA PRO A 131 12.79 -15.85 -22.87
C PRO A 131 12.72 -17.40 -22.92
N ARG A 132 11.64 -17.96 -23.42
CA ARG A 132 11.49 -19.43 -23.49
C ARG A 132 12.58 -20.12 -24.33
N LYS A 133 13.15 -19.39 -25.30
CA LYS A 133 14.24 -19.87 -26.16
C LYS A 133 15.55 -20.19 -25.41
N THR A 134 15.71 -19.72 -24.16
CA THR A 134 16.91 -19.98 -23.34
C THR A 134 16.88 -21.37 -22.68
N ASP A 135 15.71 -22.05 -22.73
CA ASP A 135 15.46 -23.36 -22.11
C ASP A 135 15.71 -23.44 -20.60
N PHE A 136 15.96 -22.30 -19.90
CA PHE A 136 16.03 -22.29 -18.45
C PHE A 136 14.72 -22.77 -17.80
N LEU A 137 14.83 -23.70 -16.86
CA LEU A 137 13.73 -24.31 -16.12
C LEU A 137 13.75 -23.95 -14.64
N SER A 138 14.89 -23.47 -14.13
CA SER A 138 15.11 -23.13 -12.73
C SER A 138 15.90 -21.82 -12.60
N ALA A 139 15.61 -21.06 -11.55
CA ALA A 139 16.37 -19.88 -11.21
C ALA A 139 17.84 -20.19 -10.81
N LEU A 140 18.16 -21.44 -10.48
CA LEU A 140 19.53 -21.90 -10.23
C LEU A 140 20.40 -21.95 -11.49
N GLU A 141 19.79 -21.89 -12.67
CA GLU A 141 20.50 -21.88 -13.96
C GLU A 141 20.89 -20.46 -14.44
N LEU A 142 20.53 -19.42 -13.64
CA LEU A 142 20.68 -18.02 -14.04
C LEU A 142 22.09 -17.44 -13.75
N SER A 143 23.06 -18.26 -13.29
CA SER A 143 24.43 -17.77 -13.01
C SER A 143 25.06 -17.13 -14.23
N GLY A 144 25.63 -15.92 -14.06
CA GLY A 144 26.26 -15.17 -15.13
C GLY A 144 25.29 -14.46 -16.12
N GLN A 145 23.99 -14.62 -15.92
CA GLN A 145 23.00 -13.90 -16.74
C GLN A 145 22.84 -12.45 -16.28
N ALA A 146 22.64 -11.54 -17.23
CA ALA A 146 22.23 -10.17 -16.94
C ALA A 146 20.79 -10.16 -16.46
N VAL A 147 20.56 -9.68 -15.24
CA VAL A 147 19.25 -9.60 -14.57
C VAL A 147 18.80 -8.15 -14.49
N CYS A 148 17.70 -7.82 -15.15
CA CYS A 148 17.04 -6.51 -15.04
C CYS A 148 16.14 -6.47 -13.81
N ALA A 149 16.26 -5.43 -12.99
CA ALA A 149 15.41 -5.14 -11.83
C ALA A 149 15.19 -3.64 -11.66
N MET A 150 14.15 -3.28 -10.91
CA MET A 150 13.90 -1.89 -10.56
C MET A 150 14.75 -1.49 -9.34
N ALA A 151 15.38 -0.31 -9.41
CA ALA A 151 16.19 0.25 -8.32
C ALA A 151 15.33 0.60 -7.09
N GLY A 152 15.94 0.59 -5.90
CA GLY A 152 15.27 0.98 -4.65
C GLY A 152 14.14 0.04 -4.21
N THR A 153 14.17 -1.22 -4.66
CA THR A 153 13.16 -2.22 -4.35
C THR A 153 13.70 -3.39 -3.52
N THR A 154 12.80 -4.07 -2.80
CA THR A 154 13.08 -5.38 -2.20
C THR A 154 13.58 -6.38 -3.23
N THR A 155 13.06 -6.28 -4.47
CA THR A 155 13.42 -7.15 -5.61
C THR A 155 14.92 -7.12 -5.92
N ALA A 156 15.53 -5.94 -6.03
CA ALA A 156 16.96 -5.82 -6.28
C ALA A 156 17.80 -6.43 -5.15
N GLU A 157 17.41 -6.19 -3.90
CA GLU A 157 18.11 -6.72 -2.72
C GLU A 157 17.92 -8.24 -2.55
N ASN A 158 16.72 -8.75 -2.80
CA ASN A 158 16.44 -10.19 -2.76
C ASN A 158 17.25 -10.92 -3.85
N THR A 159 17.36 -10.33 -5.05
CA THR A 159 18.18 -10.90 -6.14
C THR A 159 19.63 -11.07 -5.69
N LYS A 160 20.24 -10.04 -5.11
CA LYS A 160 21.60 -10.12 -4.57
C LYS A 160 21.75 -11.24 -3.54
N ARG A 161 20.80 -11.32 -2.58
CA ARG A 161 20.80 -12.36 -1.54
C ARG A 161 20.64 -13.77 -2.11
N TYR A 162 19.72 -13.95 -3.06
CA TYR A 162 19.49 -15.23 -3.70
C TYR A 162 20.74 -15.74 -4.42
N PHE A 163 21.34 -14.93 -5.29
CA PHE A 163 22.54 -15.29 -6.04
C PHE A 163 23.73 -15.56 -5.10
N THR A 164 23.95 -14.72 -4.10
CA THR A 164 25.01 -14.93 -3.09
C THR A 164 24.81 -16.25 -2.33
N ARG A 165 23.58 -16.53 -1.88
CA ARG A 165 23.24 -17.76 -1.14
C ARG A 165 23.53 -19.02 -1.95
N HIS A 166 23.27 -18.96 -3.25
CA HIS A 166 23.45 -20.10 -4.15
C HIS A 166 24.82 -20.08 -4.86
N ARG A 167 25.74 -19.17 -4.49
CA ARG A 167 27.08 -19.02 -5.05
C ARG A 167 27.07 -18.83 -6.57
N MET A 168 26.11 -18.06 -7.06
CA MET A 168 25.92 -17.74 -8.46
C MET A 168 26.57 -16.40 -8.80
N GLU A 169 27.09 -16.26 -10.00
CA GLU A 169 27.55 -14.97 -10.54
C GLU A 169 26.36 -14.10 -10.90
N LEU A 170 26.39 -12.81 -10.50
CA LEU A 170 25.29 -11.86 -10.70
C LEU A 170 25.76 -10.66 -11.53
N ASP A 171 25.15 -10.44 -12.70
CA ASP A 171 25.16 -9.17 -13.44
C ASP A 171 23.81 -8.48 -13.24
N LEU A 172 23.65 -7.73 -12.11
CA LEU A 172 22.41 -7.01 -11.80
C LEU A 172 22.42 -5.64 -12.45
N ARG A 173 21.45 -5.39 -13.33
CA ARG A 173 21.20 -4.10 -13.99
C ARG A 173 19.93 -3.47 -13.45
N THR A 174 20.07 -2.35 -12.75
CA THR A 174 18.95 -1.65 -12.13
C THR A 174 18.52 -0.46 -12.98
N PHE A 175 17.20 -0.20 -12.96
CA PHE A 175 16.52 0.86 -13.71
C PHE A 175 15.62 1.64 -12.75
N ASP A 176 15.38 2.92 -13.06
CA ASP A 176 14.61 3.82 -12.20
C ASP A 176 13.13 3.41 -12.08
N ASP A 177 12.58 2.81 -13.13
CA ASP A 177 11.21 2.33 -13.19
C ASP A 177 11.10 0.94 -13.82
N PHE A 178 9.91 0.34 -13.68
CA PHE A 178 9.64 -1.00 -14.20
C PHE A 178 9.56 -1.04 -15.73
N ASP A 179 9.09 0.02 -16.37
CA ASP A 179 8.98 0.08 -17.83
C ASP A 179 10.36 0.13 -18.49
N ALA A 180 11.31 0.85 -17.89
CA ALA A 180 12.70 0.85 -18.34
C ALA A 180 13.37 -0.53 -18.18
N ALA A 181 13.13 -1.22 -17.05
CA ALA A 181 13.61 -2.59 -16.83
C ALA A 181 12.97 -3.59 -17.81
N ARG A 182 11.66 -3.47 -18.05
CA ARG A 182 10.92 -4.25 -19.04
C ARG A 182 11.44 -4.05 -20.44
N ALA A 183 11.62 -2.79 -20.87
CA ALA A 183 12.16 -2.46 -22.18
C ALA A 183 13.56 -3.05 -22.37
N ALA A 184 14.43 -2.94 -21.35
CA ALA A 184 15.77 -3.53 -21.39
C ALA A 184 15.74 -5.06 -21.56
N TYR A 185 14.80 -5.72 -20.90
CA TYR A 185 14.60 -7.17 -21.06
C TYR A 185 14.08 -7.53 -22.46
N LEU A 186 13.07 -6.82 -22.97
CA LEU A 186 12.50 -7.09 -24.29
C LEU A 186 13.50 -6.79 -25.44
N ASP A 187 14.35 -5.78 -25.27
CA ASP A 187 15.44 -5.44 -26.18
C ASP A 187 16.64 -6.43 -26.12
N GLY A 188 16.59 -7.41 -25.19
CA GLY A 188 17.66 -8.38 -25.01
C GLY A 188 18.90 -7.84 -24.29
N ARG A 189 18.85 -6.65 -23.70
CA ARG A 189 19.92 -6.11 -22.86
C ARG A 189 20.09 -6.90 -21.56
N CYS A 190 19.01 -7.55 -21.08
CA CYS A 190 19.05 -8.51 -20.00
C CYS A 190 18.40 -9.83 -20.46
N GLY A 191 19.02 -10.96 -20.09
CA GLY A 191 18.44 -12.28 -20.29
C GLY A 191 17.32 -12.64 -19.31
N VAL A 192 17.22 -11.88 -18.22
CA VAL A 192 16.29 -12.14 -17.11
C VAL A 192 15.64 -10.83 -16.67
N LEU A 193 14.32 -10.86 -16.44
CA LEU A 193 13.59 -9.81 -15.73
C LEU A 193 13.12 -10.35 -14.39
N THR A 194 13.32 -9.62 -13.31
CA THR A 194 12.83 -10.00 -11.98
C THR A 194 11.94 -8.92 -11.39
N SER A 195 10.84 -9.36 -10.78
CA SER A 195 9.86 -8.55 -10.04
C SER A 195 8.98 -9.48 -9.20
N ASP A 196 7.98 -8.90 -8.54
CA ASP A 196 6.91 -9.67 -7.91
C ASP A 196 6.20 -10.55 -8.95
N GLN A 197 5.80 -11.74 -8.55
CA GLN A 197 5.16 -12.70 -9.48
C GLN A 197 3.87 -12.15 -10.06
N SER A 198 3.04 -11.47 -9.26
CA SER A 198 1.84 -10.79 -9.75
C SER A 198 2.16 -9.84 -10.90
N GLN A 199 3.21 -9.02 -10.75
CA GLN A 199 3.65 -8.06 -11.77
C GLN A 199 4.23 -8.76 -13.01
N LEU A 200 5.00 -9.84 -12.85
CA LEU A 200 5.53 -10.63 -13.96
C LEU A 200 4.40 -11.34 -14.74
N HIS A 201 3.41 -11.90 -14.04
CA HIS A 201 2.25 -12.52 -14.68
C HIS A 201 1.39 -11.49 -15.42
N ALA A 202 1.13 -10.36 -14.80
CA ALA A 202 0.40 -9.25 -15.39
C ALA A 202 1.13 -8.75 -16.65
N LEU A 203 2.43 -8.48 -16.57
CA LEU A 203 3.23 -8.10 -17.73
C LEU A 203 3.14 -9.15 -18.83
N ARG A 204 3.40 -10.43 -18.51
CA ARG A 204 3.39 -11.48 -19.52
C ARG A 204 2.06 -11.55 -20.28
N SER A 205 0.93 -11.31 -19.58
CA SER A 205 -0.40 -11.35 -20.20
C SER A 205 -0.63 -10.22 -21.22
N THR A 206 0.11 -9.12 -21.11
CA THR A 206 -0.02 -7.94 -21.99
C THR A 206 1.02 -7.92 -23.12
N LEU A 207 2.00 -8.82 -23.12
CA LEU A 207 2.99 -8.91 -24.20
C LEU A 207 2.35 -9.38 -25.51
N GLU A 208 2.88 -8.92 -26.63
CA GLU A 208 2.45 -9.35 -27.98
C GLU A 208 2.59 -10.86 -28.15
N ARG A 209 3.64 -11.46 -27.55
CA ARG A 209 3.93 -12.90 -27.62
C ARG A 209 4.12 -13.52 -26.24
N PRO A 210 3.06 -13.67 -25.43
CA PRO A 210 3.16 -14.14 -24.04
C PRO A 210 3.82 -15.50 -23.93
N ARG A 211 3.63 -16.38 -24.94
CA ARG A 211 4.14 -17.76 -24.94
C ARG A 211 5.65 -17.84 -25.17
N GLU A 212 6.29 -16.78 -25.65
CA GLU A 212 7.77 -16.71 -25.83
C GLU A 212 8.49 -16.39 -24.49
N HIS A 213 7.75 -16.14 -23.42
CA HIS A 213 8.27 -15.85 -22.11
C HIS A 213 7.82 -16.89 -21.08
N ARG A 214 8.74 -17.27 -20.19
CA ARG A 214 8.49 -18.18 -19.07
C ARG A 214 8.77 -17.47 -17.77
N ILE A 215 7.87 -17.59 -16.80
CA ILE A 215 8.14 -17.28 -15.40
C ILE A 215 8.64 -18.59 -14.79
N LEU A 216 9.81 -18.53 -14.13
CA LEU A 216 10.42 -19.68 -13.49
C LEU A 216 9.63 -20.06 -12.22
N PRO A 217 9.65 -21.34 -11.81
CA PRO A 217 8.78 -21.82 -10.74
C PRO A 217 9.19 -21.34 -9.32
N GLU A 218 10.43 -20.91 -9.16
CA GLU A 218 10.92 -20.51 -7.84
C GLU A 218 10.33 -19.17 -7.40
N VAL A 219 9.88 -19.14 -6.15
CA VAL A 219 9.52 -17.94 -5.40
C VAL A 219 10.64 -17.65 -4.42
N VAL A 220 11.43 -16.60 -4.69
CA VAL A 220 12.70 -16.37 -4.00
C VAL A 220 12.58 -15.47 -2.78
N SER A 221 11.41 -14.88 -2.56
CA SER A 221 11.09 -14.09 -1.36
C SER A 221 9.63 -14.23 -0.97
N LYS A 222 9.29 -13.66 0.19
CA LYS A 222 7.89 -13.40 0.60
C LYS A 222 7.69 -11.89 0.60
N GLU A 223 6.70 -11.45 -0.15
CA GLU A 223 6.37 -10.04 -0.31
C GLU A 223 4.95 -9.79 0.24
N PRO A 224 4.79 -9.55 1.56
CA PRO A 224 3.51 -9.14 2.13
C PRO A 224 3.24 -7.70 1.71
N LEU A 225 2.35 -7.52 0.74
CA LEU A 225 1.98 -6.20 0.23
C LEU A 225 0.85 -5.63 1.07
N GLY A 226 0.98 -4.37 1.50
CA GLY A 226 -0.02 -3.75 2.34
C GLY A 226 -0.15 -2.25 2.18
N PRO A 227 -1.32 -1.70 2.55
CA PRO A 227 -1.50 -0.26 2.67
C PRO A 227 -0.74 0.27 3.87
N ALA A 228 -0.24 1.50 3.77
CA ALA A 228 0.45 2.17 4.85
C ALA A 228 -0.05 3.61 5.03
N VAL A 229 0.07 4.10 6.26
CA VAL A 229 -0.26 5.46 6.69
C VAL A 229 0.95 6.09 7.38
N ARG A 230 0.92 7.41 7.65
CA ARG A 230 1.94 8.07 8.48
C ARG A 230 1.88 7.57 9.91
N ASP A 231 3.04 7.53 10.57
CA ASP A 231 3.12 7.29 12.00
C ASP A 231 2.52 8.44 12.82
N GLY A 232 2.10 8.10 14.03
CA GLY A 232 1.66 9.09 15.03
C GLY A 232 0.20 9.53 14.90
N ASP A 233 -0.58 8.91 14.01
CA ASP A 233 -2.03 9.09 13.91
C ASP A 233 -2.73 7.74 14.10
N ASP A 234 -2.86 7.33 15.36
CA ASP A 234 -3.42 6.04 15.73
C ASP A 234 -4.88 5.88 15.25
N ARG A 235 -5.66 6.96 15.27
CA ARG A 235 -7.05 6.95 14.82
C ARG A 235 -7.15 6.69 13.32
N TRP A 236 -6.33 7.37 12.51
CA TRP A 236 -6.27 7.16 11.07
C TRP A 236 -5.79 5.75 10.73
N PHE A 237 -4.75 5.30 11.43
CA PHE A 237 -4.23 3.95 11.30
C PHE A 237 -5.31 2.89 11.59
N ASP A 238 -6.08 3.04 12.67
CA ASP A 238 -7.17 2.13 13.01
C ASP A 238 -8.28 2.15 11.96
N ILE A 239 -8.65 3.32 11.42
CA ILE A 239 -9.64 3.42 10.35
C ILE A 239 -9.20 2.63 9.11
N VAL A 240 -7.98 2.84 8.65
CA VAL A 240 -7.45 2.14 7.46
C VAL A 240 -7.32 0.64 7.71
N ARG A 241 -6.81 0.24 8.87
CA ARG A 241 -6.67 -1.16 9.29
C ARG A 241 -8.03 -1.86 9.37
N TRP A 242 -8.98 -1.26 10.06
CA TRP A 242 -10.29 -1.89 10.26
C TRP A 242 -11.14 -1.87 8.99
N THR A 243 -10.91 -0.93 8.07
CA THR A 243 -11.48 -1.01 6.72
C THR A 243 -10.96 -2.25 5.98
N LEU A 244 -9.65 -2.53 6.04
CA LEU A 244 -9.08 -3.73 5.44
C LEU A 244 -9.65 -5.01 6.05
N PHE A 245 -9.67 -5.09 7.39
CA PHE A 245 -10.18 -6.29 8.07
C PHE A 245 -11.68 -6.46 7.88
N ALA A 246 -12.44 -5.38 7.78
CA ALA A 246 -13.87 -5.46 7.47
C ALA A 246 -14.11 -6.08 6.09
N LEU A 247 -13.32 -5.70 5.07
CA LEU A 247 -13.43 -6.29 3.73
C LEU A 247 -13.05 -7.78 3.72
N ILE A 248 -11.96 -8.16 4.40
CA ILE A 248 -11.53 -9.57 4.51
C ILE A 248 -12.61 -10.40 5.22
N ASN A 249 -13.14 -9.92 6.34
CA ASN A 249 -14.19 -10.63 7.07
C ASN A 249 -15.51 -10.67 6.29
N ALA A 250 -15.84 -9.62 5.55
CA ALA A 250 -17.03 -9.60 4.69
C ALA A 250 -16.94 -10.68 3.60
N GLU A 251 -15.78 -10.84 2.97
CA GLU A 251 -15.53 -11.90 2.00
C GLU A 251 -15.74 -13.29 2.63
N GLU A 252 -15.14 -13.54 3.79
CA GLU A 252 -15.27 -14.81 4.52
C GLU A 252 -16.72 -15.12 4.91
N MET A 253 -17.48 -14.10 5.31
CA MET A 253 -18.88 -14.23 5.73
C MET A 253 -19.87 -14.17 4.54
N GLY A 254 -19.40 -14.02 3.30
CA GLY A 254 -20.25 -13.88 2.12
C GLY A 254 -21.07 -12.60 2.09
N VAL A 255 -20.63 -11.56 2.82
CA VAL A 255 -21.24 -10.21 2.79
C VAL A 255 -20.64 -9.41 1.65
N ASN A 256 -21.49 -8.80 0.82
CA ASN A 256 -21.09 -8.02 -0.33
C ASN A 256 -22.10 -6.89 -0.62
N SER A 257 -21.82 -6.07 -1.63
CA SER A 257 -22.65 -4.91 -2.00
C SER A 257 -24.12 -5.26 -2.33
N SER A 258 -24.41 -6.49 -2.74
CA SER A 258 -25.78 -6.92 -3.08
C SER A 258 -26.61 -7.35 -1.85
N ASN A 259 -25.98 -7.71 -0.74
CA ASN A 259 -26.64 -8.26 0.43
C ASN A 259 -26.36 -7.55 1.75
N VAL A 260 -25.42 -6.58 1.79
CA VAL A 260 -24.96 -5.94 3.02
C VAL A 260 -26.09 -5.27 3.82
N ASP A 261 -27.06 -4.64 3.17
CA ASP A 261 -28.18 -4.00 3.86
C ASP A 261 -29.07 -5.05 4.54
N ARG A 262 -29.37 -6.15 3.84
CA ARG A 262 -30.13 -7.27 4.40
C ARG A 262 -29.35 -7.96 5.52
N ALA A 263 -28.05 -8.17 5.34
CA ALA A 263 -27.19 -8.77 6.37
C ALA A 263 -27.16 -7.91 7.64
N ARG A 264 -27.19 -6.59 7.51
CA ARG A 264 -27.25 -5.66 8.64
C ARG A 264 -28.62 -5.68 9.34
N GLU A 265 -29.70 -5.70 8.59
CA GLU A 265 -31.07 -5.72 9.14
C GLU A 265 -31.39 -7.02 9.85
N LEU A 266 -31.05 -8.15 9.24
CA LEU A 266 -31.36 -9.46 9.79
C LEU A 266 -30.43 -9.85 10.93
N ALA A 267 -29.17 -9.45 10.89
CA ALA A 267 -28.09 -9.65 11.87
C ALA A 267 -28.28 -10.86 12.79
N GLU A 268 -28.66 -12.01 12.19
CA GLU A 268 -28.98 -13.25 12.91
C GLU A 268 -27.76 -13.86 13.60
N HIS A 269 -26.57 -13.55 13.07
CA HIS A 269 -25.30 -14.02 13.62
C HIS A 269 -24.53 -12.89 14.29
N GLU A 270 -24.02 -13.14 15.50
CA GLU A 270 -23.23 -12.19 16.26
C GLU A 270 -22.03 -11.67 15.48
N GLY A 271 -21.34 -12.55 14.71
CA GLY A 271 -20.23 -12.17 13.85
C GLY A 271 -20.60 -11.10 12.82
N THR A 272 -21.75 -11.22 12.16
CA THR A 272 -22.23 -10.23 11.19
C THR A 272 -22.60 -8.90 11.88
N ARG A 273 -23.16 -8.96 13.08
CA ARG A 273 -23.47 -7.75 13.88
C ARG A 273 -22.22 -6.99 14.26
N LEU A 274 -21.19 -7.71 14.69
CA LEU A 274 -19.89 -7.13 15.03
C LEU A 274 -19.20 -6.57 13.80
N LEU A 275 -19.13 -7.33 12.69
CA LEU A 275 -18.55 -6.90 11.44
C LEU A 275 -19.16 -5.57 10.96
N LEU A 276 -20.50 -5.50 10.91
CA LEU A 276 -21.21 -4.34 10.35
C LEU A 276 -21.41 -3.20 11.37
N ASP A 277 -20.78 -3.30 12.58
CA ASP A 277 -20.91 -2.31 13.66
C ASP A 277 -22.38 -1.90 13.86
N ALA A 278 -23.24 -2.93 14.01
CA ALA A 278 -24.70 -2.76 13.94
C ALA A 278 -25.24 -1.79 15.01
N ASP A 279 -24.56 -1.68 16.15
CA ASP A 279 -24.89 -0.73 17.23
C ASP A 279 -24.16 0.62 17.12
N GLY A 280 -23.27 0.79 16.13
CA GLY A 280 -22.57 2.04 15.83
C GLY A 280 -21.54 2.48 16.87
N LYS A 281 -21.14 1.60 17.81
CA LYS A 281 -20.21 1.98 18.88
C LYS A 281 -18.80 2.24 18.36
N MET A 282 -18.31 1.40 17.44
CA MET A 282 -16.98 1.58 16.88
C MET A 282 -16.94 2.79 15.96
N ALA A 283 -18.01 3.02 15.19
CA ALA A 283 -18.18 4.23 14.40
C ALA A 283 -18.05 5.50 15.26
N GLN A 284 -18.71 5.51 16.42
CA GLN A 284 -18.64 6.64 17.35
C GLN A 284 -17.21 6.87 17.87
N VAL A 285 -16.49 5.82 18.25
CA VAL A 285 -15.10 5.90 18.73
C VAL A 285 -14.17 6.43 17.65
N LEU A 286 -14.35 5.95 16.40
CA LEU A 286 -13.53 6.35 15.26
C LEU A 286 -13.94 7.71 14.64
N GLY A 287 -15.09 8.28 15.06
CA GLY A 287 -15.63 9.51 14.45
C GLY A 287 -16.17 9.29 13.03
N LEU A 288 -16.66 8.10 12.76
CA LEU A 288 -17.21 7.69 11.47
C LEU A 288 -18.74 7.63 11.49
N HIS A 289 -19.34 7.51 10.32
CA HIS A 289 -20.77 7.29 10.20
C HIS A 289 -21.14 5.86 10.67
N PRO A 290 -22.28 5.62 11.37
CA PRO A 290 -22.68 4.28 11.86
C PRO A 290 -22.78 3.18 10.81
N ARG A 291 -22.81 3.53 9.53
CA ARG A 291 -22.83 2.58 8.41
C ARG A 291 -21.50 2.53 7.64
N TRP A 292 -20.39 2.91 8.26
CA TRP A 292 -19.11 3.05 7.59
C TRP A 292 -18.65 1.73 6.94
N VAL A 293 -18.79 0.60 7.64
CA VAL A 293 -18.44 -0.73 7.08
C VAL A 293 -19.35 -1.10 5.90
N ALA A 294 -20.65 -0.82 5.99
CA ALA A 294 -21.57 -1.13 4.90
C ALA A 294 -21.39 -0.22 3.66
N ARG A 295 -20.61 0.86 3.80
CA ARG A 295 -20.27 1.78 2.71
C ARG A 295 -18.94 1.40 2.05
N ALA A 296 -18.01 0.83 2.84
CA ALA A 296 -16.73 0.34 2.36
C ALA A 296 -16.89 -0.86 1.41
#